data_32b95b58428ed889e0878694d259c3e6
#
_entry.id   32b95b58428ed889e0878694d259c3e6
#
_cell.length_a   1.000
_cell.length_b   1.000
_cell.length_c   1.000
_cell.angle_alpha   90.00
_cell.angle_beta   90.00
_cell.angle_gamma   90.00
#
_symmetry.space_group_name_H-M   'P 1'
#
loop_
_entity.id
_entity.type
_entity.pdbx_description
1 polymer ?
#
loop_
_entity_poly.entity_id
_entity_poly.type
_entity_poly.pdbx_seq_one_letter_code
_entity_poly.pdbx_strand_id
1 'polypeptide(L)'
;LTSSSMAYWRGDSEKARLHRIYGTAYNKKEELKAHLERMEEAKKLLGTVKVDKTEETEKLLVLARRAREDNNSENAEKYYGLVLQEDPDNWEAAFFQVYYQSMQCKIMNISSAAYSVANNIDSTMKLISGMQDTDEKNRALDTVISYAQLIASMLASGAINHYTQHSSVNGAFGECSNRVVAVKSIYEMLENSLKKYCTSNTSRLVAVQKAENSFLSKNGKFFNTNYLTTETARLTNEIKDKDTSYTPPTVQTGGCYVATAVYGSYDCPEVWTLRRFRDNTLAETCYGRAFIRTYYAISPTLVKWFGETAWFKNMWKPTLDRMVARLNGEGVENTPYNDREW
;
A
#
# COMPACT_ATOMS: atom_id res chain seq x y z
N LEU A 1 -80.98 51.23 19.60
CA LEU A 1 -79.50 51.43 19.29
C LEU A 1 -79.37 51.49 17.78
N THR A 2 -79.09 52.67 17.27
CA THR A 2 -79.08 53.01 15.85
C THR A 2 -77.85 52.40 15.13
N SER A 3 -78.00 52.11 13.85
CA SER A 3 -76.92 51.51 12.99
C SER A 3 -75.59 52.27 13.01
N SER A 4 -75.59 53.54 13.35
CA SER A 4 -74.42 54.43 13.50
C SER A 4 -73.51 54.05 14.68
N SER A 5 -74.10 53.62 15.83
CA SER A 5 -73.28 53.19 16.98
C SER A 5 -72.56 51.83 16.75
N MET A 6 -73.20 50.94 15.97
CA MET A 6 -72.55 49.67 15.59
C MET A 6 -71.40 49.85 14.61
N ALA A 7 -71.49 50.84 13.72
CA ALA A 7 -70.36 51.13 12.78
C ALA A 7 -69.14 51.74 13.50
N TYR A 8 -69.37 52.57 14.51
CA TYR A 8 -68.33 53.16 15.34
C TYR A 8 -67.56 52.07 16.15
N TRP A 9 -68.29 51.16 16.75
CA TRP A 9 -67.68 50.03 17.46
C TRP A 9 -66.95 49.05 16.54
N ARG A 10 -67.34 48.83 15.30
CA ARG A 10 -66.64 48.01 14.32
C ARG A 10 -65.36 48.69 13.86
N GLY A 11 -65.32 50.01 13.63
CA GLY A 11 -64.20 50.76 13.27
C GLY A 11 -63.04 50.73 14.32
N ASP A 12 -63.44 50.89 15.58
CA ASP A 12 -62.42 50.81 16.68
C ASP A 12 -61.90 49.38 16.89
N SER A 13 -62.72 48.36 16.70
CA SER A 13 -62.27 46.97 16.78
C SER A 13 -61.32 46.63 15.65
N GLU A 14 -61.55 47.17 14.47
CA GLU A 14 -60.70 46.96 13.31
C GLU A 14 -59.36 47.73 13.39
N LYS A 15 -59.34 48.95 13.89
CA LYS A 15 -58.22 49.71 14.26
C LYS A 15 -57.34 48.98 15.33
N ALA A 16 -57.96 48.47 16.37
CA ALA A 16 -57.29 47.71 17.43
C ALA A 16 -56.67 46.40 16.90
N ARG A 17 -57.31 45.76 15.92
CA ARG A 17 -56.82 44.59 15.21
C ARG A 17 -55.61 44.92 14.34
N LEU A 18 -55.72 46.04 13.58
CA LEU A 18 -54.54 46.50 12.75
C LEU A 18 -53.38 46.89 13.62
N HIS A 19 -53.58 47.61 14.73
CA HIS A 19 -52.50 47.92 15.69
C HIS A 19 -51.84 46.69 16.28
N ARG A 20 -52.57 45.62 16.54
CA ARG A 20 -52.03 44.33 17.01
C ARG A 20 -51.19 43.67 15.91
N ILE A 21 -51.67 43.68 14.65
CA ILE A 21 -50.95 43.09 13.52
C ILE A 21 -49.69 43.88 13.23
N TYR A 22 -49.73 45.22 13.23
CA TYR A 22 -48.53 46.06 13.03
C TYR A 22 -47.54 45.94 14.20
N GLY A 23 -48.01 45.87 15.44
CA GLY A 23 -47.17 45.66 16.61
C GLY A 23 -46.48 44.30 16.58
N THR A 24 -47.19 43.24 16.19
CA THR A 24 -46.58 41.89 16.01
C THR A 24 -45.59 41.85 14.85
N ALA A 25 -45.88 42.54 13.75
CA ALA A 25 -44.96 42.62 12.62
C ALA A 25 -43.71 43.42 12.95
N TYR A 26 -43.84 44.52 13.70
CA TYR A 26 -42.72 45.34 14.17
C TYR A 26 -41.82 44.55 15.15
N ASN A 27 -42.40 43.89 16.14
CA ASN A 27 -41.66 43.04 17.07
C ASN A 27 -40.92 41.90 16.37
N LYS A 28 -41.58 41.28 15.38
CA LYS A 28 -40.93 40.23 14.56
C LYS A 28 -39.77 40.74 13.72
N LYS A 29 -39.83 41.99 13.24
CA LYS A 29 -38.76 42.66 12.52
C LYS A 29 -37.56 42.95 13.44
N GLU A 30 -37.78 43.39 14.65
CA GLU A 30 -36.74 43.63 15.66
C GLU A 30 -36.09 42.32 16.11
N GLU A 31 -36.92 41.26 16.33
CA GLU A 31 -36.39 39.92 16.64
C GLU A 31 -35.50 39.36 15.49
N LEU A 32 -35.91 39.57 14.24
CA LEU A 32 -35.14 39.16 13.06
C LEU A 32 -33.83 39.92 12.97
N LYS A 33 -33.84 41.23 13.26
CA LYS A 33 -32.67 42.05 13.28
C LYS A 33 -31.65 41.62 14.36
N ALA A 34 -32.14 41.37 15.57
CA ALA A 34 -31.34 40.85 16.66
C ALA A 34 -30.79 39.42 16.40
N HIS A 35 -31.52 38.64 15.58
CA HIS A 35 -31.06 37.32 15.15
C HIS A 35 -29.93 37.43 14.08
N LEU A 36 -30.07 38.38 13.14
CA LEU A 36 -29.02 38.67 12.15
C LEU A 36 -27.76 39.20 12.82
N GLU A 37 -27.86 40.11 13.77
CA GLU A 37 -26.71 40.61 14.54
C GLU A 37 -25.97 39.49 15.28
N ARG A 38 -26.72 38.59 15.94
CA ARG A 38 -26.16 37.39 16.59
C ARG A 38 -25.50 36.43 15.60
N MET A 39 -26.04 36.27 14.37
CA MET A 39 -25.41 35.46 13.32
C MET A 39 -24.12 36.10 12.78
N GLU A 40 -24.06 37.43 12.70
CA GLU A 40 -22.82 38.14 12.30
C GLU A 40 -21.75 38.07 13.38
N GLU A 41 -22.13 38.18 14.67
CA GLU A 41 -21.21 37.94 15.79
C GLU A 41 -20.70 36.48 15.83
N ALA A 42 -21.59 35.51 15.58
CA ALA A 42 -21.21 34.11 15.48
C ALA A 42 -20.28 33.85 14.30
N LYS A 43 -20.47 34.54 13.14
CA LYS A 43 -19.54 34.48 12.02
C LYS A 43 -18.16 35.09 12.33
N LYS A 44 -18.11 36.17 13.11
CA LYS A 44 -16.86 36.76 13.59
C LYS A 44 -16.13 35.81 14.56
N LEU A 45 -16.85 35.20 15.49
CA LEU A 45 -16.32 34.18 16.42
C LEU A 45 -15.83 32.93 15.67
N LEU A 46 -16.54 32.46 14.64
CA LEU A 46 -16.09 31.37 13.78
C LEU A 46 -14.81 31.72 13.00
N GLY A 47 -14.62 32.98 12.60
CA GLY A 47 -13.37 33.46 12.02
C GLY A 47 -12.21 33.43 13.03
N THR A 48 -12.45 33.84 14.29
CA THR A 48 -11.48 33.79 15.38
C THR A 48 -11.16 32.35 15.80
N VAL A 49 -12.18 31.48 15.84
CA VAL A 49 -12.03 30.03 16.10
C VAL A 49 -11.21 29.37 15.00
N LYS A 50 -11.28 29.81 13.74
CA LYS A 50 -10.44 29.30 12.66
C LYS A 50 -8.94 29.60 12.84
N VAL A 51 -8.60 30.76 13.43
CA VAL A 51 -7.22 31.12 13.77
C VAL A 51 -6.73 30.26 14.95
N ASP A 52 -7.56 30.06 15.97
CA ASP A 52 -7.25 29.18 17.11
C ASP A 52 -7.08 27.72 16.67
N LYS A 53 -7.89 27.25 15.70
CA LYS A 53 -7.78 25.90 15.11
C LYS A 53 -6.46 25.69 14.38
N THR A 54 -5.93 26.68 13.70
CA THR A 54 -4.62 26.58 13.02
C THR A 54 -3.49 26.40 14.04
N GLU A 55 -3.51 27.15 15.15
CA GLU A 55 -2.54 27.00 16.24
C GLU A 55 -2.65 25.65 16.95
N GLU A 56 -3.87 25.15 17.15
CA GLU A 56 -4.10 23.82 17.73
C GLU A 56 -3.63 22.70 16.81
N THR A 57 -3.87 22.80 15.50
CA THR A 57 -3.37 21.85 14.50
C THR A 57 -1.84 21.81 14.47
N GLU A 58 -1.18 22.98 14.55
CA GLU A 58 0.29 23.03 14.63
C GLU A 58 0.83 22.37 15.91
N LYS A 59 0.20 22.58 17.05
CA LYS A 59 0.57 21.90 18.31
C LYS A 59 0.41 20.39 18.20
N LEU A 60 -0.68 19.91 17.59
CA LEU A 60 -0.90 18.49 17.37
C LEU A 60 0.14 17.90 16.41
N LEU A 61 0.53 18.61 15.35
CA LEU A 61 1.63 18.20 14.46
C LEU A 61 2.95 18.08 15.18
N VAL A 62 3.28 19.01 16.05
CA VAL A 62 4.50 18.95 16.88
C VAL A 62 4.49 17.71 17.77
N LEU A 63 3.36 17.39 18.41
CA LEU A 63 3.21 16.18 19.22
C LEU A 63 3.30 14.91 18.39
N ALA A 64 2.72 14.90 17.20
CA ALA A 64 2.78 13.78 16.28
C ALA A 64 4.21 13.50 15.80
N ARG A 65 4.94 14.57 15.42
CA ARG A 65 6.36 14.48 15.00
C ARG A 65 7.24 14.00 16.13
N ARG A 66 7.05 14.51 17.35
CA ARG A 66 7.77 14.05 18.54
C ARG A 66 7.50 12.56 18.80
N ALA A 67 6.24 12.13 18.78
CA ALA A 67 5.89 10.71 18.95
C ALA A 67 6.55 9.83 17.87
N ARG A 68 6.67 10.31 16.63
CA ARG A 68 7.38 9.65 15.53
C ARG A 68 8.88 9.53 15.84
N GLU A 69 9.53 10.60 16.32
CA GLU A 69 10.95 10.60 16.68
C GLU A 69 11.24 9.67 17.87
N ASP A 70 10.32 9.60 18.83
CA ASP A 70 10.40 8.71 19.99
C ASP A 70 10.03 7.24 19.66
N ASN A 71 9.72 6.92 18.38
CA ASN A 71 9.23 5.61 17.93
C ASN A 71 7.96 5.13 18.66
N ASN A 72 7.14 6.05 19.14
CA ASN A 72 5.88 5.76 19.79
C ASN A 72 4.73 5.71 18.76
N SER A 73 4.56 4.54 18.15
CA SER A 73 3.62 4.33 17.03
C SER A 73 2.17 4.63 17.41
N GLU A 74 1.74 4.27 18.64
CA GLU A 74 0.37 4.48 19.12
C GLU A 74 0.04 5.97 19.25
N ASN A 75 0.93 6.74 19.90
CA ASN A 75 0.74 8.17 20.03
C ASN A 75 0.89 8.90 18.69
N ALA A 76 1.81 8.47 17.82
CA ALA A 76 1.97 9.03 16.49
C ALA A 76 0.68 8.86 15.66
N GLU A 77 0.12 7.65 15.60
CA GLU A 77 -1.16 7.38 14.94
C GLU A 77 -2.27 8.28 15.48
N LYS A 78 -2.41 8.33 16.81
CA LYS A 78 -3.42 9.14 17.50
C LYS A 78 -3.33 10.60 17.13
N TYR A 79 -2.14 11.21 17.26
CA TYR A 79 -1.97 12.64 17.01
C TYR A 79 -2.11 13.00 15.54
N TYR A 80 -1.60 12.19 14.60
CA TYR A 80 -1.85 12.41 13.18
C TYR A 80 -3.34 12.27 12.84
N GLY A 81 -4.06 11.34 13.47
CA GLY A 81 -5.52 11.23 13.32
C GLY A 81 -6.27 12.47 13.81
N LEU A 82 -5.82 13.09 14.91
CA LEU A 82 -6.40 14.36 15.41
C LEU A 82 -6.10 15.52 14.47
N VAL A 83 -4.90 15.58 13.89
CA VAL A 83 -4.56 16.58 12.86
C VAL A 83 -5.51 16.51 11.69
N LEU A 84 -5.82 15.30 11.18
CA LEU A 84 -6.72 15.12 10.03
C LEU A 84 -8.18 15.50 10.31
N GLN A 85 -8.62 15.49 11.58
CA GLN A 85 -9.95 15.98 11.95
C GLN A 85 -10.04 17.51 11.83
N GLU A 86 -8.94 18.22 12.08
CA GLU A 86 -8.88 19.68 11.98
C GLU A 86 -8.45 20.17 10.59
N ASP A 87 -7.52 19.46 9.94
CA ASP A 87 -6.96 19.75 8.62
C ASP A 87 -6.91 18.47 7.76
N PRO A 88 -8.00 18.17 7.03
CA PRO A 88 -8.08 16.97 6.17
C PRO A 88 -7.11 16.97 4.99
N ASP A 89 -6.59 18.13 4.60
CA ASP A 89 -5.65 18.29 3.47
C ASP A 89 -4.18 18.24 3.91
N ASN A 90 -3.91 17.94 5.18
CA ASN A 90 -2.58 17.81 5.70
C ASN A 90 -1.90 16.52 5.19
N TRP A 91 -0.99 16.66 4.23
CA TRP A 91 -0.32 15.53 3.58
C TRP A 91 0.46 14.66 4.57
N GLU A 92 1.12 15.28 5.59
CA GLU A 92 1.92 14.55 6.57
C GLU A 92 1.04 13.67 7.44
N ALA A 93 -0.05 14.24 7.95
CA ALA A 93 -1.00 13.52 8.77
C ALA A 93 -1.72 12.42 7.97
N ALA A 94 -2.14 12.71 6.73
CA ALA A 94 -2.76 11.74 5.84
C ALA A 94 -1.87 10.52 5.60
N PHE A 95 -0.58 10.72 5.36
CA PHE A 95 0.36 9.64 5.13
C PHE A 95 0.69 8.87 6.42
N PHE A 96 1.09 9.56 7.48
CA PHE A 96 1.59 8.91 8.68
C PHE A 96 0.51 8.22 9.51
N GLN A 97 -0.74 8.65 9.46
CA GLN A 97 -1.82 7.90 10.08
C GLN A 97 -1.92 6.48 9.51
N VAL A 98 -2.01 6.36 8.18
CA VAL A 98 -2.09 5.05 7.52
C VAL A 98 -0.80 4.24 7.68
N TYR A 99 0.36 4.91 7.67
CA TYR A 99 1.65 4.28 7.94
C TYR A 99 1.67 3.58 9.30
N TYR A 100 1.30 4.27 10.39
CA TYR A 100 1.32 3.71 11.74
C TYR A 100 0.23 2.67 11.97
N GLN A 101 -0.96 2.82 11.38
CA GLN A 101 -1.98 1.77 11.37
C GLN A 101 -1.47 0.49 10.70
N SER A 102 -0.73 0.65 9.61
CA SER A 102 -0.17 -0.49 8.88
C SER A 102 0.99 -1.15 9.63
N MET A 103 1.81 -0.40 10.35
CA MET A 103 2.87 -0.94 11.21
C MET A 103 2.34 -1.86 12.32
N GLN A 104 1.17 -1.56 12.84
CA GLN A 104 0.54 -2.31 13.95
C GLN A 104 -0.39 -3.42 13.46
N CYS A 105 -0.44 -3.68 12.15
CA CYS A 105 -1.35 -4.67 11.60
C CYS A 105 -0.95 -6.10 11.99
N LYS A 106 -1.95 -6.95 12.18
CA LYS A 106 -1.74 -8.39 12.35
C LYS A 106 -1.31 -9.03 11.03
N ILE A 107 -0.60 -10.15 11.10
CA ILE A 107 -0.10 -10.90 9.92
C ILE A 107 -1.22 -11.17 8.90
N MET A 108 -2.40 -11.54 9.36
CA MET A 108 -3.56 -11.80 8.49
C MET A 108 -4.02 -10.55 7.70
N ASN A 109 -3.69 -9.36 8.17
CA ASN A 109 -4.12 -8.08 7.59
C ASN A 109 -3.04 -7.41 6.72
N ILE A 110 -1.88 -8.06 6.51
CA ILE A 110 -0.76 -7.48 5.73
C ILE A 110 -1.21 -7.06 4.33
N SER A 111 -2.01 -7.88 3.64
CA SER A 111 -2.48 -7.54 2.29
C SER A 111 -3.37 -6.29 2.28
N SER A 112 -4.31 -6.18 3.22
CA SER A 112 -5.17 -5.01 3.33
C SER A 112 -4.39 -3.76 3.76
N ALA A 113 -3.43 -3.90 4.67
CA ALA A 113 -2.54 -2.81 5.07
C ALA A 113 -1.70 -2.31 3.89
N ALA A 114 -1.14 -3.21 3.09
CA ALA A 114 -0.37 -2.85 1.89
C ALA A 114 -1.22 -2.07 0.87
N TYR A 115 -2.44 -2.51 0.58
CA TYR A 115 -3.35 -1.78 -0.30
C TYR A 115 -3.79 -0.44 0.30
N SER A 116 -4.00 -0.35 1.62
CA SER A 116 -4.31 0.92 2.27
C SER A 116 -3.16 1.93 2.13
N VAL A 117 -1.92 1.50 2.33
CA VAL A 117 -0.73 2.34 2.10
C VAL A 117 -0.63 2.75 0.63
N ALA A 118 -0.79 1.81 -0.30
CA ALA A 118 -0.73 2.10 -1.74
C ALA A 118 -1.76 3.16 -2.14
N ASN A 119 -3.03 2.98 -1.77
CA ASN A 119 -4.09 3.94 -2.08
C ASN A 119 -3.85 5.31 -1.44
N ASN A 120 -3.30 5.34 -0.23
CA ASN A 120 -2.98 6.58 0.47
C ASN A 120 -1.84 7.36 -0.22
N ILE A 121 -0.88 6.68 -0.82
CA ILE A 121 0.23 7.31 -1.56
C ILE A 121 -0.29 8.20 -2.69
N ASP A 122 -1.25 7.75 -3.51
CA ASP A 122 -1.79 8.57 -4.62
C ASP A 122 -2.42 9.87 -4.10
N SER A 123 -3.26 9.80 -3.06
CA SER A 123 -3.88 10.98 -2.45
C SER A 123 -2.86 11.90 -1.79
N THR A 124 -1.90 11.36 -1.06
CA THR A 124 -0.83 12.13 -0.42
C THR A 124 0.06 12.84 -1.45
N MET A 125 0.48 12.14 -2.52
CA MET A 125 1.28 12.73 -3.61
C MET A 125 0.52 13.83 -4.35
N LYS A 126 -0.80 13.70 -4.48
CA LYS A 126 -1.65 14.75 -5.03
C LYS A 126 -1.62 16.01 -4.14
N LEU A 127 -1.75 15.87 -2.81
CA LEU A 127 -1.65 16.99 -1.88
C LEU A 127 -0.28 17.67 -1.96
N ILE A 128 0.79 16.89 -1.93
CA ILE A 128 2.17 17.41 -2.05
C ILE A 128 2.37 18.12 -3.40
N SER A 129 1.77 17.61 -4.48
CA SER A 129 1.92 18.25 -5.80
C SER A 129 1.37 19.67 -5.86
N GLY A 130 0.37 20.00 -5.04
CA GLY A 130 -0.24 21.31 -4.89
C GLY A 130 0.58 22.32 -4.07
N MET A 131 1.64 21.88 -3.37
CA MET A 131 2.48 22.77 -2.56
C MET A 131 3.24 23.77 -3.42
N GLN A 132 3.31 25.01 -2.95
CA GLN A 132 3.97 26.11 -3.68
C GLN A 132 5.48 26.18 -3.38
N ASP A 133 5.88 25.90 -2.15
CA ASP A 133 7.29 25.85 -1.76
C ASP A 133 7.97 24.61 -2.31
N THR A 134 8.94 24.81 -3.19
CA THR A 134 9.65 23.73 -3.88
C THR A 134 10.52 22.90 -2.94
N ASP A 135 11.15 23.52 -1.96
CA ASP A 135 12.04 22.82 -1.02
C ASP A 135 11.24 21.99 -0.03
N GLU A 136 10.13 22.51 0.46
CA GLU A 136 9.20 21.79 1.32
C GLU A 136 8.57 20.61 0.56
N LYS A 137 8.11 20.85 -0.66
CA LYS A 137 7.60 19.81 -1.57
C LYS A 137 8.61 18.69 -1.79
N ASN A 138 9.87 19.03 -2.05
CA ASN A 138 10.93 18.04 -2.24
C ASN A 138 11.18 17.22 -0.98
N ARG A 139 11.23 17.85 0.20
CA ARG A 139 11.35 17.14 1.49
C ARG A 139 10.18 16.21 1.76
N ALA A 140 8.95 16.66 1.46
CA ALA A 140 7.74 15.85 1.60
C ALA A 140 7.79 14.62 0.69
N LEU A 141 8.17 14.77 -0.59
CA LEU A 141 8.33 13.65 -1.52
C LEU A 141 9.36 12.64 -1.04
N ASP A 142 10.55 13.10 -0.60
CA ASP A 142 11.59 12.22 -0.10
C ASP A 142 11.14 11.47 1.17
N THR A 143 10.38 12.13 2.03
CA THR A 143 9.80 11.53 3.23
C THR A 143 8.82 10.43 2.87
N VAL A 144 7.82 10.71 2.02
CA VAL A 144 6.81 9.71 1.63
C VAL A 144 7.47 8.50 0.94
N ILE A 145 8.40 8.73 0.01
CA ILE A 145 9.10 7.65 -0.70
C ILE A 145 9.85 6.75 0.29
N SER A 146 10.63 7.36 1.19
CA SER A 146 11.45 6.61 2.16
C SER A 146 10.59 5.77 3.11
N TYR A 147 9.55 6.37 3.69
CA TYR A 147 8.67 5.67 4.63
C TYR A 147 7.77 4.63 3.95
N ALA A 148 7.32 4.88 2.71
CA ALA A 148 6.58 3.90 1.94
C ALA A 148 7.44 2.65 1.62
N GLN A 149 8.70 2.82 1.27
CA GLN A 149 9.63 1.71 1.07
C GLN A 149 9.95 0.98 2.39
N LEU A 150 10.05 1.71 3.49
CA LEU A 150 10.27 1.13 4.81
C LEU A 150 9.11 0.23 5.23
N ILE A 151 7.87 0.73 5.15
CA ILE A 151 6.68 -0.07 5.51
C ILE A 151 6.51 -1.27 4.57
N ALA A 152 6.79 -1.13 3.28
CA ALA A 152 6.78 -2.24 2.33
C ALA A 152 7.78 -3.34 2.75
N SER A 153 9.00 -2.96 3.14
CA SER A 153 10.01 -3.89 3.64
C SER A 153 9.57 -4.59 4.94
N MET A 154 8.96 -3.85 5.87
CA MET A 154 8.48 -4.40 7.14
C MET A 154 7.33 -5.38 6.93
N LEU A 155 6.32 -5.03 6.12
CA LEU A 155 5.18 -5.89 5.82
C LEU A 155 5.62 -7.18 5.11
N ALA A 156 6.50 -7.07 4.10
CA ALA A 156 7.04 -8.25 3.41
C ALA A 156 7.86 -9.13 4.35
N SER A 157 8.73 -8.55 5.18
CA SER A 157 9.52 -9.29 6.16
C SER A 157 8.63 -9.99 7.18
N GLY A 158 7.57 -9.34 7.65
CA GLY A 158 6.58 -9.95 8.55
C GLY A 158 5.89 -11.16 7.91
N ALA A 159 5.45 -11.04 6.65
CA ALA A 159 4.84 -12.14 5.91
C ALA A 159 5.81 -13.32 5.71
N ILE A 160 7.05 -13.04 5.32
CA ILE A 160 8.08 -14.05 5.05
C ILE A 160 8.52 -14.74 6.35
N ASN A 161 8.75 -13.99 7.43
CA ASN A 161 9.13 -14.55 8.72
C ASN A 161 8.02 -15.48 9.27
N HIS A 162 6.76 -15.05 9.15
CA HIS A 162 5.64 -15.90 9.52
C HIS A 162 5.60 -17.20 8.69
N TYR A 163 5.76 -17.09 7.37
CA TYR A 163 5.85 -18.28 6.51
C TYR A 163 7.01 -19.19 6.90
N THR A 164 8.19 -18.65 7.16
CA THR A 164 9.37 -19.44 7.54
C THR A 164 9.12 -20.26 8.82
N GLN A 165 8.38 -19.71 9.78
CA GLN A 165 8.02 -20.40 11.04
C GLN A 165 6.91 -21.45 10.84
N HIS A 166 6.08 -21.33 9.82
CA HIS A 166 4.90 -22.17 9.58
C HIS A 166 4.93 -22.87 8.22
N SER A 167 6.11 -23.05 7.64
CA SER A 167 6.28 -23.57 6.29
C SER A 167 5.80 -24.99 6.08
N SER A 168 5.66 -25.79 7.15
CA SER A 168 5.06 -27.14 7.12
C SER A 168 3.53 -27.13 7.05
N VAL A 169 2.89 -25.96 7.19
CA VAL A 169 1.42 -25.84 7.14
C VAL A 169 0.99 -25.74 5.68
N ASN A 170 0.02 -26.55 5.29
CA ASN A 170 -0.53 -26.53 3.94
C ASN A 170 -1.13 -25.14 3.62
N GLY A 171 -0.81 -24.61 2.44
CA GLY A 171 -1.25 -23.29 2.00
C GLY A 171 -0.44 -22.10 2.53
N ALA A 172 0.50 -22.30 3.48
CA ALA A 172 1.28 -21.21 4.06
C ALA A 172 2.10 -20.41 3.03
N PHE A 173 2.63 -21.09 2.00
CA PHE A 173 3.33 -20.42 0.90
C PHE A 173 2.39 -19.52 0.08
N GLY A 174 1.22 -20.06 -0.32
CA GLY A 174 0.23 -19.29 -1.08
C GLY A 174 -0.22 -18.03 -0.34
N GLU A 175 -0.46 -18.15 0.97
CA GLU A 175 -0.78 -17.02 1.83
C GLU A 175 0.35 -15.99 1.90
N CYS A 176 1.60 -16.45 2.03
CA CYS A 176 2.76 -15.58 2.00
C CYS A 176 2.91 -14.89 0.64
N SER A 177 2.77 -15.65 -0.46
CA SER A 177 2.79 -15.13 -1.82
C SER A 177 1.77 -14.01 -2.01
N ASN A 178 0.52 -14.22 -1.61
CA ASN A 178 -0.54 -13.22 -1.69
C ASN A 178 -0.19 -11.94 -0.93
N ARG A 179 0.42 -12.06 0.26
CA ARG A 179 0.87 -10.91 1.05
C ARG A 179 2.03 -10.17 0.40
N VAL A 180 3.04 -10.89 -0.09
CA VAL A 180 4.21 -10.28 -0.77
C VAL A 180 3.79 -9.60 -2.08
N VAL A 181 2.88 -10.21 -2.84
CA VAL A 181 2.29 -9.60 -4.05
C VAL A 181 1.50 -8.33 -3.70
N ALA A 182 0.72 -8.34 -2.62
CA ALA A 182 0.02 -7.15 -2.16
C ALA A 182 0.99 -6.02 -1.78
N VAL A 183 2.10 -6.34 -1.10
CA VAL A 183 3.13 -5.34 -0.75
C VAL A 183 3.76 -4.67 -1.98
N LYS A 184 3.89 -5.40 -3.08
CA LYS A 184 4.41 -4.84 -4.35
C LYS A 184 3.58 -3.67 -4.86
N SER A 185 2.28 -3.61 -4.58
CA SER A 185 1.41 -2.50 -4.98
C SER A 185 1.86 -1.13 -4.42
N ILE A 186 2.60 -1.12 -3.29
CA ILE A 186 3.17 0.11 -2.72
C ILE A 186 4.19 0.72 -3.68
N TYR A 187 5.08 -0.10 -4.25
CA TYR A 187 6.07 0.36 -5.23
C TYR A 187 5.41 0.80 -6.54
N GLU A 188 4.44 0.04 -7.04
CA GLU A 188 3.65 0.42 -8.23
C GLU A 188 2.96 1.77 -8.05
N MET A 189 2.37 2.00 -6.88
CA MET A 189 1.69 3.26 -6.63
C MET A 189 2.67 4.42 -6.49
N LEU A 190 3.85 4.22 -5.87
CA LEU A 190 4.92 5.23 -5.85
C LEU A 190 5.36 5.59 -7.27
N GLU A 191 5.64 4.59 -8.12
CA GLU A 191 6.02 4.80 -9.52
C GLU A 191 4.95 5.58 -10.29
N ASN A 192 3.69 5.12 -10.21
CA ASN A 192 2.56 5.71 -10.92
C ASN A 192 2.28 7.15 -10.45
N SER A 193 2.32 7.39 -9.14
CA SER A 193 2.08 8.73 -8.59
C SER A 193 3.20 9.70 -8.93
N LEU A 194 4.47 9.26 -8.96
CA LEU A 194 5.58 10.09 -9.42
C LEU A 194 5.44 10.43 -10.91
N LYS A 195 5.07 9.47 -11.75
CA LYS A 195 4.80 9.70 -13.19
C LYS A 195 3.64 10.68 -13.40
N LYS A 196 2.62 10.63 -12.55
CA LYS A 196 1.39 11.43 -12.66
C LYS A 196 1.54 12.85 -12.14
N TYR A 197 2.14 13.02 -10.96
CA TYR A 197 2.15 14.28 -10.24
C TYR A 197 3.53 14.99 -10.22
N CYS A 198 4.60 14.29 -10.51
CA CYS A 198 5.98 14.74 -10.31
C CYS A 198 6.87 14.45 -11.52
N THR A 199 6.40 14.76 -12.74
CA THR A 199 7.05 14.41 -14.02
C THR A 199 8.49 14.93 -14.16
N SER A 200 8.85 16.03 -13.51
CA SER A 200 10.21 16.58 -13.51
C SER A 200 11.20 15.82 -12.59
N ASN A 201 10.70 14.96 -11.70
CA ASN A 201 11.53 14.27 -10.70
C ASN A 201 12.08 12.92 -11.20
N THR A 202 12.80 12.93 -12.32
CA THR A 202 13.35 11.72 -12.95
C THR A 202 14.26 10.91 -12.01
N SER A 203 15.07 11.57 -11.18
CA SER A 203 15.98 10.90 -10.24
C SER A 203 15.23 10.08 -9.17
N ARG A 204 14.14 10.65 -8.62
CA ARG A 204 13.28 9.94 -7.64
C ARG A 204 12.56 8.76 -8.28
N LEU A 205 12.05 8.94 -9.50
CA LEU A 205 11.40 7.87 -10.25
C LEU A 205 12.37 6.70 -10.48
N VAL A 206 13.59 6.98 -10.94
CA VAL A 206 14.63 5.96 -11.12
C VAL A 206 14.98 5.27 -9.80
N ALA A 207 15.07 6.01 -8.70
CA ALA A 207 15.34 5.43 -7.39
C ALA A 207 14.22 4.47 -6.94
N VAL A 208 12.95 4.85 -7.12
CA VAL A 208 11.80 3.97 -6.82
C VAL A 208 11.80 2.74 -7.72
N GLN A 209 12.02 2.89 -9.03
CA GLN A 209 12.10 1.76 -9.96
C GLN A 209 13.25 0.78 -9.61
N LYS A 210 14.40 1.30 -9.19
CA LYS A 210 15.51 0.46 -8.70
C LYS A 210 15.13 -0.31 -7.44
N ALA A 211 14.44 0.34 -6.50
CA ALA A 211 13.98 -0.30 -5.26
C ALA A 211 12.92 -1.39 -5.57
N GLU A 212 12.00 -1.12 -6.48
CA GLU A 212 11.00 -2.09 -6.94
C GLU A 212 11.64 -3.30 -7.61
N ASN A 213 12.59 -3.07 -8.53
CA ASN A 213 13.32 -4.15 -9.19
C ASN A 213 14.13 -5.00 -8.20
N SER A 214 14.72 -4.36 -7.19
CA SER A 214 15.40 -5.06 -6.09
C SER A 214 14.43 -5.89 -5.24
N PHE A 215 13.25 -5.33 -4.92
CA PHE A 215 12.20 -6.05 -4.18
C PHE A 215 11.71 -7.29 -4.95
N LEU A 216 11.40 -7.14 -6.23
CA LEU A 216 10.98 -8.23 -7.10
C LEU A 216 12.08 -9.31 -7.22
N SER A 217 13.31 -8.90 -7.43
CA SER A 217 14.42 -9.82 -7.58
C SER A 217 14.71 -10.62 -6.31
N LYS A 218 14.67 -9.98 -5.15
CA LYS A 218 14.86 -10.63 -3.84
C LYS A 218 13.72 -11.59 -3.48
N ASN A 219 12.50 -11.27 -3.87
CA ASN A 219 11.29 -12.02 -3.50
C ASN A 219 10.71 -12.84 -4.65
N GLY A 220 11.49 -13.09 -5.70
CA GLY A 220 11.05 -13.67 -6.96
C GLY A 220 10.29 -14.98 -6.84
N LYS A 221 10.62 -15.82 -5.85
CA LYS A 221 9.92 -17.09 -5.59
C LYS A 221 8.43 -16.95 -5.25
N PHE A 222 7.98 -15.77 -4.81
CA PHE A 222 6.58 -15.50 -4.45
C PHE A 222 5.75 -14.95 -5.62
N PHE A 223 6.37 -14.69 -6.76
CA PHE A 223 5.71 -14.14 -7.94
C PHE A 223 5.57 -15.19 -9.05
N ASN A 224 4.56 -15.02 -9.89
CA ASN A 224 4.47 -15.78 -11.13
C ASN A 224 5.68 -15.49 -12.03
N THR A 225 6.28 -16.53 -12.60
CA THR A 225 7.54 -16.42 -13.37
C THR A 225 7.41 -15.47 -14.57
N ASN A 226 6.30 -15.55 -15.32
CA ASN A 226 6.08 -14.67 -16.48
C ASN A 226 5.94 -13.22 -16.07
N TYR A 227 5.12 -12.96 -15.05
CA TYR A 227 4.96 -11.63 -14.47
C TYR A 227 6.32 -11.07 -14.01
N LEU A 228 7.05 -11.85 -13.23
CA LEU A 228 8.36 -11.47 -12.71
C LEU A 228 9.35 -11.11 -13.83
N THR A 229 9.45 -11.97 -14.85
CA THR A 229 10.36 -11.76 -15.99
C THR A 229 9.97 -10.52 -16.80
N THR A 230 8.69 -10.34 -17.07
CA THR A 230 8.20 -9.19 -17.83
C THR A 230 8.43 -7.88 -17.08
N GLU A 231 8.10 -7.87 -15.79
CA GLU A 231 8.16 -6.67 -14.98
C GLU A 231 9.60 -6.24 -14.64
N THR A 232 10.47 -7.19 -14.30
CA THR A 232 11.90 -6.88 -14.07
C THR A 232 12.60 -6.43 -15.35
N ALA A 233 12.20 -6.95 -16.53
CA ALA A 233 12.70 -6.49 -17.82
C ALA A 233 12.20 -5.06 -18.13
N ARG A 234 10.92 -4.76 -17.90
CA ARG A 234 10.33 -3.42 -18.07
C ARG A 234 11.09 -2.40 -17.22
N LEU A 235 11.20 -2.66 -15.92
CA LEU A 235 11.91 -1.79 -14.99
C LEU A 235 13.37 -1.60 -15.40
N THR A 236 14.07 -2.69 -15.77
CA THR A 236 15.47 -2.61 -16.20
C THR A 236 15.64 -1.72 -17.43
N ASN A 237 14.76 -1.82 -18.41
CA ASN A 237 14.84 -1.01 -19.63
C ASN A 237 14.54 0.47 -19.29
N GLU A 238 13.47 0.77 -18.57
CA GLU A 238 13.11 2.13 -18.17
C GLU A 238 14.19 2.80 -17.32
N ILE A 239 14.88 2.05 -16.46
CA ILE A 239 16.01 2.56 -15.67
C ILE A 239 17.20 2.82 -16.58
N LYS A 240 17.56 1.89 -17.45
CA LYS A 240 18.72 2.03 -18.36
C LYS A 240 18.59 3.17 -19.35
N ASP A 241 17.39 3.51 -19.76
CA ASP A 241 17.12 4.68 -20.61
C ASP A 241 17.52 6.00 -19.92
N LYS A 242 17.61 6.02 -18.58
CA LYS A 242 17.94 7.21 -17.77
C LYS A 242 19.27 7.06 -17.04
N ASP A 243 19.69 5.84 -16.75
CA ASP A 243 20.94 5.48 -16.10
C ASP A 243 21.54 4.26 -16.79
N THR A 244 22.37 4.51 -17.79
CA THR A 244 23.04 3.47 -18.60
C THR A 244 23.98 2.56 -17.80
N SER A 245 24.43 3.01 -16.61
CA SER A 245 25.32 2.26 -15.74
C SER A 245 24.60 1.21 -14.90
N TYR A 246 23.27 1.21 -14.90
CA TYR A 246 22.47 0.32 -14.04
C TYR A 246 22.70 -1.15 -14.40
N THR A 247 23.06 -1.94 -13.38
CA THR A 247 23.14 -3.40 -13.45
C THR A 247 21.97 -3.98 -12.63
N PRO A 248 21.01 -4.70 -13.26
CA PRO A 248 19.90 -5.28 -12.53
C PRO A 248 20.37 -6.36 -11.56
N PRO A 249 19.72 -6.49 -10.39
CA PRO A 249 20.02 -7.55 -9.44
C PRO A 249 19.64 -8.92 -10.01
N THR A 250 20.33 -9.97 -9.56
CA THR A 250 19.97 -11.34 -9.90
C THR A 250 18.63 -11.72 -9.26
N VAL A 251 17.72 -12.25 -10.06
CA VAL A 251 16.39 -12.66 -9.59
C VAL A 251 16.51 -13.95 -8.80
N GLN A 252 16.10 -13.92 -7.53
CA GLN A 252 16.02 -15.09 -6.66
C GLN A 252 14.72 -15.84 -6.91
N THR A 253 14.69 -16.68 -7.89
CA THR A 253 13.60 -17.64 -8.10
C THR A 253 13.95 -18.93 -7.39
N GLY A 254 12.98 -19.58 -6.76
CA GLY A 254 13.20 -20.88 -6.13
C GLY A 254 13.74 -21.89 -7.16
N GLY A 255 14.72 -22.69 -6.74
CA GLY A 255 15.66 -23.39 -7.62
C GLY A 255 15.19 -24.62 -8.39
N CYS A 256 13.90 -24.82 -8.68
CA CYS A 256 13.39 -25.94 -9.51
C CYS A 256 12.71 -25.44 -10.77
N TYR A 257 13.40 -24.64 -11.58
CA TYR A 257 12.86 -23.92 -12.73
C TYR A 257 12.04 -24.81 -13.69
N VAL A 258 12.60 -25.93 -14.14
CA VAL A 258 11.92 -26.84 -15.09
C VAL A 258 10.67 -27.46 -14.45
N ALA A 259 10.80 -27.96 -13.20
CA ALA A 259 9.67 -28.57 -12.51
C ALA A 259 8.56 -27.54 -12.24
N THR A 260 8.92 -26.34 -11.78
CA THR A 260 7.96 -25.24 -11.58
C THR A 260 7.23 -24.85 -12.87
N ALA A 261 7.94 -24.78 -13.99
CA ALA A 261 7.33 -24.48 -15.28
C ALA A 261 6.37 -25.61 -15.74
N VAL A 262 6.71 -26.85 -15.48
CA VAL A 262 5.92 -28.02 -15.87
C VAL A 262 4.68 -28.19 -15.02
N TYR A 263 4.80 -28.04 -13.68
CA TYR A 263 3.69 -28.23 -12.74
C TYR A 263 2.91 -26.95 -12.45
N GLY A 264 3.41 -25.80 -12.93
CA GLY A 264 2.74 -24.51 -12.78
C GLY A 264 2.83 -23.89 -11.39
N SER A 265 3.47 -24.57 -10.43
CA SER A 265 3.66 -24.09 -9.05
C SER A 265 5.02 -24.51 -8.50
N TYR A 266 5.66 -23.62 -7.75
CA TYR A 266 6.84 -23.94 -6.96
C TYR A 266 6.48 -24.73 -5.69
N ASP A 267 5.24 -24.62 -5.27
CA ASP A 267 4.72 -25.14 -4.01
C ASP A 267 3.58 -26.17 -4.29
N CYS A 268 3.99 -27.31 -4.85
CA CYS A 268 3.10 -28.45 -5.08
C CYS A 268 3.83 -29.75 -4.68
N PRO A 269 3.10 -30.85 -4.44
CA PRO A 269 3.65 -32.11 -3.95
C PRO A 269 4.84 -32.64 -4.76
N GLU A 270 4.74 -32.56 -6.07
CA GLU A 270 5.77 -33.00 -7.00
C GLU A 270 7.04 -32.18 -6.88
N VAL A 271 6.91 -30.87 -6.78
CA VAL A 271 8.06 -29.95 -6.65
C VAL A 271 8.69 -30.06 -5.27
N TRP A 272 7.91 -30.25 -4.20
CA TRP A 272 8.46 -30.49 -2.86
C TRP A 272 9.31 -31.75 -2.80
N THR A 273 8.86 -32.85 -3.42
CA THR A 273 9.63 -34.10 -3.54
C THR A 273 10.96 -33.85 -4.23
N LEU A 274 10.95 -33.16 -5.39
CA LEU A 274 12.17 -32.86 -6.16
C LEU A 274 13.12 -31.93 -5.43
N ARG A 275 12.62 -30.96 -4.66
CA ARG A 275 13.42 -30.05 -3.83
C ARG A 275 14.10 -30.79 -2.70
N ARG A 276 13.39 -31.69 -1.98
CA ARG A 276 13.99 -32.55 -0.96
C ARG A 276 15.10 -33.44 -1.54
N PHE A 277 14.83 -34.06 -2.67
CA PHE A 277 15.85 -34.89 -3.36
C PHE A 277 17.08 -34.05 -3.75
N ARG A 278 16.89 -32.84 -4.27
CA ARG A 278 17.98 -31.91 -4.56
C ARG A 278 18.83 -31.64 -3.30
N ASP A 279 18.17 -31.27 -2.21
CA ASP A 279 18.83 -30.76 -1.01
C ASP A 279 19.43 -31.87 -0.13
N ASN A 280 18.73 -33.01 -0.01
CA ASN A 280 19.09 -34.07 0.92
C ASN A 280 19.84 -35.25 0.25
N THR A 281 19.85 -35.30 -1.08
CA THR A 281 20.52 -36.39 -1.81
C THR A 281 21.55 -35.87 -2.80
N LEU A 282 21.16 -35.03 -3.77
CA LEU A 282 22.09 -34.52 -4.77
C LEU A 282 23.17 -33.61 -4.14
N ALA A 283 22.77 -32.75 -3.23
CA ALA A 283 23.67 -31.79 -2.61
C ALA A 283 24.76 -32.43 -1.71
N GLU A 284 24.54 -33.63 -1.24
CA GLU A 284 25.51 -34.32 -0.41
C GLU A 284 26.71 -34.83 -1.19
N THR A 285 26.54 -35.03 -2.50
CA THR A 285 27.66 -35.52 -3.38
C THR A 285 28.33 -34.37 -4.15
N CYS A 286 29.61 -34.51 -4.44
CA CYS A 286 30.35 -33.52 -5.25
C CYS A 286 29.79 -33.42 -6.68
N TYR A 287 29.39 -34.54 -7.26
CA TYR A 287 28.79 -34.59 -8.60
C TYR A 287 27.40 -33.96 -8.60
N GLY A 288 26.59 -34.20 -7.55
CA GLY A 288 25.29 -33.59 -7.39
C GLY A 288 25.37 -32.08 -7.23
N ARG A 289 26.34 -31.57 -6.46
CA ARG A 289 26.59 -30.12 -6.35
C ARG A 289 27.01 -29.51 -7.68
N ALA A 290 27.84 -30.18 -8.46
CA ALA A 290 28.24 -29.73 -9.81
C ALA A 290 27.02 -29.70 -10.74
N PHE A 291 26.15 -30.75 -10.71
CA PHE A 291 24.89 -30.81 -11.45
C PHE A 291 23.97 -29.67 -11.06
N ILE A 292 23.76 -29.42 -9.77
CA ILE A 292 22.91 -28.32 -9.27
C ILE A 292 23.41 -26.96 -9.80
N ARG A 293 24.73 -26.70 -9.75
CA ARG A 293 25.30 -25.44 -10.27
C ARG A 293 25.09 -25.29 -11.77
N THR A 294 25.31 -26.36 -12.55
CA THR A 294 25.09 -26.36 -13.99
C THR A 294 23.61 -26.19 -14.34
N TYR A 295 22.74 -26.90 -13.62
CA TYR A 295 21.30 -26.77 -13.75
C TYR A 295 20.83 -25.33 -13.53
N TYR A 296 21.32 -24.66 -12.48
CA TYR A 296 20.97 -23.27 -12.18
C TYR A 296 21.54 -22.26 -13.16
N ALA A 297 22.64 -22.56 -13.79
CA ALA A 297 23.20 -21.71 -14.84
C ALA A 297 22.40 -21.78 -16.15
N ILE A 298 21.80 -22.94 -16.47
CA ILE A 298 21.19 -23.20 -17.78
C ILE A 298 19.66 -23.14 -17.73
N SER A 299 19.04 -23.70 -16.66
CA SER A 299 17.59 -23.88 -16.60
C SER A 299 16.76 -22.59 -16.63
N PRO A 300 17.21 -21.44 -16.04
CA PRO A 300 16.48 -20.18 -16.14
C PRO A 300 16.32 -19.73 -17.60
N THR A 301 17.39 -19.87 -18.40
CA THR A 301 17.38 -19.49 -19.82
C THR A 301 16.46 -20.40 -20.64
N LEU A 302 16.52 -21.71 -20.39
CA LEU A 302 15.63 -22.68 -21.08
C LEU A 302 14.15 -22.45 -20.73
N VAL A 303 13.85 -22.23 -19.44
CA VAL A 303 12.48 -21.97 -18.99
C VAL A 303 11.97 -20.62 -19.51
N LYS A 304 12.83 -19.61 -19.59
CA LYS A 304 12.47 -18.32 -20.19
C LYS A 304 12.04 -18.44 -21.64
N TRP A 305 12.70 -19.29 -22.43
CA TRP A 305 12.39 -19.44 -23.86
C TRP A 305 11.25 -20.43 -24.13
N PHE A 306 11.16 -21.50 -23.36
CA PHE A 306 10.31 -22.63 -23.68
C PHE A 306 9.30 -23.03 -22.58
N GLY A 307 9.47 -22.53 -21.34
CA GLY A 307 8.72 -22.98 -20.17
C GLY A 307 7.19 -22.86 -20.27
N GLU A 308 6.69 -21.91 -21.06
CA GLU A 308 5.25 -21.73 -21.29
C GLU A 308 4.71 -22.54 -22.47
N THR A 309 5.60 -23.11 -23.29
CA THR A 309 5.15 -23.87 -24.47
C THR A 309 4.59 -25.24 -24.05
N ALA A 310 3.46 -25.64 -24.68
CA ALA A 310 2.86 -26.95 -24.44
C ALA A 310 3.84 -28.08 -24.76
N TRP A 311 4.67 -27.89 -25.81
CA TRP A 311 5.72 -28.86 -26.20
C TRP A 311 6.71 -29.08 -25.03
N PHE A 312 7.24 -28.03 -24.41
CA PHE A 312 8.19 -28.14 -23.28
C PHE A 312 7.55 -28.87 -22.09
N LYS A 313 6.34 -28.48 -21.73
CA LYS A 313 5.59 -29.09 -20.62
C LYS A 313 5.33 -30.56 -20.88
N ASN A 314 4.86 -30.90 -22.08
CA ASN A 314 4.55 -32.30 -22.48
C ASN A 314 5.81 -33.16 -22.56
N MET A 315 6.94 -32.62 -22.96
CA MET A 315 8.22 -33.33 -23.02
C MET A 315 8.77 -33.68 -21.63
N TRP A 316 8.75 -32.71 -20.71
CA TRP A 316 9.35 -32.89 -19.40
C TRP A 316 8.43 -33.55 -18.37
N LYS A 317 7.11 -33.36 -18.50
CA LYS A 317 6.14 -33.86 -17.51
C LYS A 317 6.24 -35.37 -17.27
N PRO A 318 6.25 -36.27 -18.29
CA PRO A 318 6.33 -37.71 -18.07
C PRO A 318 7.64 -38.14 -17.39
N THR A 319 8.73 -37.41 -17.64
CA THR A 319 10.03 -37.70 -17.03
C THR A 319 10.04 -37.29 -15.55
N LEU A 320 9.52 -36.12 -15.24
CA LEU A 320 9.39 -35.63 -13.87
C LEU A 320 8.40 -36.46 -13.07
N ASP A 321 7.24 -36.82 -13.64
CA ASP A 321 6.23 -37.69 -12.99
C ASP A 321 6.84 -39.04 -12.58
N ARG A 322 7.60 -39.67 -13.49
CA ARG A 322 8.32 -40.94 -13.17
C ARG A 322 9.37 -40.76 -12.07
N MET A 323 10.11 -39.66 -12.09
CA MET A 323 11.09 -39.33 -11.06
C MET A 323 10.44 -39.12 -9.69
N VAL A 324 9.37 -38.33 -9.64
CA VAL A 324 8.60 -38.08 -8.42
C VAL A 324 8.00 -39.36 -7.86
N ALA A 325 7.36 -40.18 -8.71
CA ALA A 325 6.79 -41.46 -8.29
C ALA A 325 7.85 -42.41 -7.70
N ARG A 326 9.04 -42.47 -8.31
CA ARG A 326 10.15 -43.25 -7.79
C ARG A 326 10.61 -42.71 -6.43
N LEU A 327 10.84 -41.43 -6.32
CA LEU A 327 11.33 -40.79 -5.07
C LEU A 327 10.33 -40.97 -3.92
N ASN A 328 9.03 -40.82 -4.19
CA ASN A 328 8.00 -41.08 -3.19
C ASN A 328 7.99 -42.57 -2.78
N GLY A 329 8.23 -43.50 -3.72
CA GLY A 329 8.40 -44.92 -3.44
C GLY A 329 9.65 -45.25 -2.60
N GLU A 330 10.68 -44.44 -2.71
CA GLU A 330 11.91 -44.51 -1.91
C GLU A 330 11.76 -43.77 -0.54
N GLY A 331 10.58 -43.21 -0.22
CA GLY A 331 10.27 -42.59 1.07
C GLY A 331 10.56 -41.08 1.12
N VAL A 332 10.81 -40.41 -0.01
CA VAL A 332 10.91 -38.96 -0.04
C VAL A 332 9.50 -38.37 0.10
N GLU A 333 9.28 -37.56 1.13
CA GLU A 333 7.97 -36.98 1.41
C GLU A 333 7.54 -35.96 0.34
N ASN A 334 6.25 -35.89 0.12
CA ASN A 334 5.59 -34.93 -0.80
C ASN A 334 4.81 -33.82 -0.03
N THR A 335 5.21 -33.56 1.22
CA THR A 335 4.65 -32.52 2.09
C THR A 335 5.35 -31.17 1.88
N PRO A 336 4.78 -30.05 2.31
CA PRO A 336 5.39 -28.71 2.20
C PRO A 336 6.86 -28.70 2.65
N TYR A 337 7.72 -28.03 1.87
CA TYR A 337 9.17 -28.05 2.06
C TYR A 337 9.81 -26.69 1.87
N ASN A 338 10.69 -26.30 2.79
CA ASN A 338 11.54 -25.13 2.68
C ASN A 338 12.89 -25.49 2.09
N ASP A 339 13.36 -24.66 1.14
CA ASP A 339 14.69 -24.83 0.56
C ASP A 339 15.80 -24.67 1.60
N ARG A 340 16.84 -25.46 1.43
CA ARG A 340 18.14 -25.23 2.08
C ARG A 340 18.80 -24.00 1.45
N GLU A 341 19.36 -23.10 2.24
CA GLU A 341 20.19 -21.99 1.75
C GLU A 341 21.50 -22.55 1.19
N TRP A 342 21.87 -22.06 -0.01
CA TRP A 342 23.05 -22.53 -0.78
C TRP A 342 24.11 -21.45 -0.91
#